data_3aa4fe8d98d6ef0dc4cf31c81f36a880
#
_entry.id   3aa4fe8d98d6ef0dc4cf31c81f36a880
#
_cell.length_a   1.000
_cell.length_b   1.000
_cell.length_c   1.000
_cell.angle_alpha   90.00
_cell.angle_beta   90.00
_cell.angle_gamma   90.00
#
_symmetry.space_group_name_H-M   'P 1'
#
loop_
_entity.id
_entity.type
_entity.pdbx_description
1 polymer ?
#
loop_
_entity_poly.entity_id
_entity_poly.type
_entity_poly.pdbx_seq_one_letter_code
_entity_poly.pdbx_strand_id
1 'polypeptide(L)'
;SWQPQTSSKDKGFPMGDPKGFMHHGRRWPNRRPADLRVGDWQEVYLYKNFAEAELKAQASRCMDCGIPFCNNGCPLGNLIPDWNDLVYSDKWEEASDRLHATNNFPEFTGRLCPAPCESACVLGISDDPVTIKLVELTIVERGWENDWIVPIPPTHETGQKIAIVGSGP
;
A
#
# COMPACT_ATOMS: atom_id res chain seq x y z
N SER A 1 -7.57 32.05 -27.20
CA SER A 1 -7.52 30.81 -27.98
C SER A 1 -6.67 29.80 -27.24
N TRP A 2 -7.35 28.85 -26.60
CA TRP A 2 -6.72 27.72 -25.92
C TRP A 2 -6.23 26.72 -26.98
N GLN A 3 -4.94 26.45 -27.01
CA GLN A 3 -4.37 25.37 -27.81
C GLN A 3 -4.13 24.15 -26.90
N PRO A 4 -4.68 22.95 -27.19
CA PRO A 4 -4.34 21.75 -26.46
C PRO A 4 -2.89 21.38 -26.78
N GLN A 5 -2.08 21.25 -25.72
CA GLN A 5 -0.75 20.64 -25.84
C GLN A 5 -0.97 19.16 -26.21
N THR A 6 -0.50 18.80 -27.38
CA THR A 6 -0.48 17.39 -27.82
C THR A 6 0.40 16.59 -26.89
N SER A 7 -0.23 15.69 -26.16
CA SER A 7 0.40 14.73 -25.25
C SER A 7 1.48 13.95 -26.01
N SER A 8 2.64 13.92 -25.42
CA SER A 8 3.67 12.91 -25.75
C SER A 8 3.01 11.53 -25.60
N LYS A 9 3.11 10.73 -26.65
CA LYS A 9 2.56 9.38 -26.79
C LYS A 9 2.67 8.61 -25.48
N ASP A 10 1.52 8.22 -24.95
CA ASP A 10 1.37 7.20 -23.93
C ASP A 10 2.15 5.94 -24.36
N LYS A 11 3.38 5.85 -23.93
CA LYS A 11 4.02 4.55 -23.77
C LYS A 11 3.27 3.94 -22.61
N GLY A 12 2.32 3.05 -22.90
CA GLY A 12 1.61 2.31 -21.89
C GLY A 12 2.64 1.80 -20.88
N PHE A 13 2.49 2.19 -19.62
CA PHE A 13 3.29 1.65 -18.55
C PHE A 13 3.13 0.13 -18.62
N PRO A 14 4.21 -0.66 -18.60
CA PRO A 14 4.05 -2.09 -18.47
C PRO A 14 3.31 -2.30 -17.14
N MET A 15 2.04 -2.68 -17.24
CA MET A 15 1.29 -3.19 -16.08
C MET A 15 2.12 -4.31 -15.46
N GLY A 16 2.03 -4.47 -14.14
CA GLY A 16 2.72 -5.52 -13.42
C GLY A 16 2.64 -6.87 -14.14
N ASP A 17 3.39 -7.86 -13.72
CA ASP A 17 3.35 -9.16 -14.38
C ASP A 17 1.91 -9.71 -14.39
N PRO A 18 1.20 -9.73 -15.55
CA PRO A 18 -0.19 -10.17 -15.62
C PRO A 18 -0.37 -11.65 -15.21
N LYS A 19 0.72 -12.39 -15.03
CA LYS A 19 0.76 -13.78 -14.58
C LYS A 19 1.47 -13.97 -13.23
N GLY A 20 1.83 -12.89 -12.54
CA GLY A 20 2.55 -12.95 -11.28
C GLY A 20 1.84 -13.82 -10.23
N PHE A 21 0.51 -13.78 -10.17
CA PHE A 21 -0.28 -14.64 -9.29
C PHE A 21 -0.16 -16.15 -9.60
N MET A 22 0.20 -16.52 -10.82
CA MET A 22 0.42 -17.91 -11.23
C MET A 22 1.82 -18.40 -10.86
N HIS A 23 2.78 -17.50 -10.73
CA HIS A 23 4.20 -17.81 -10.52
C HIS A 23 4.59 -17.73 -9.04
N HIS A 24 3.89 -16.94 -8.25
CA HIS A 24 4.24 -16.64 -6.87
C HIS A 24 3.10 -16.99 -5.92
N GLY A 25 3.36 -17.83 -4.93
CA GLY A 25 2.44 -18.08 -3.83
C GLY A 25 2.41 -16.90 -2.85
N ARG A 26 1.35 -16.81 -2.04
CA ARG A 26 1.23 -15.81 -0.98
C ARG A 26 2.28 -16.04 0.10
N ARG A 27 2.98 -14.98 0.49
CA ARG A 27 3.98 -15.01 1.57
C ARG A 27 3.81 -13.84 2.52
N TRP A 28 4.09 -14.09 3.80
CA TRP A 28 4.14 -13.11 4.87
C TRP A 28 5.47 -13.17 5.59
N PRO A 29 5.94 -12.03 6.15
CA PRO A 29 7.07 -12.05 7.08
C PRO A 29 6.80 -12.96 8.27
N ASN A 30 7.84 -13.61 8.78
CA ASN A 30 7.73 -14.41 9.98
C ASN A 30 7.33 -13.55 11.18
N ARG A 31 6.57 -14.13 12.10
CA ARG A 31 6.30 -13.52 13.42
C ARG A 31 7.47 -13.77 14.35
N ARG A 32 7.77 -12.80 15.19
CA ARG A 32 8.66 -13.01 16.33
C ARG A 32 8.05 -14.07 17.28
N PRO A 33 8.87 -14.94 17.89
CA PRO A 33 8.40 -15.92 18.86
C PRO A 33 7.57 -15.29 19.99
N ALA A 34 6.53 -15.96 20.42
CA ALA A 34 5.56 -15.43 21.38
C ALA A 34 6.19 -15.11 22.75
N ASP A 35 7.11 -15.95 23.20
CA ASP A 35 7.89 -15.81 24.45
C ASP A 35 8.73 -14.51 24.47
N LEU A 36 9.26 -14.10 23.32
CA LEU A 36 9.98 -12.84 23.22
C LEU A 36 9.02 -11.64 23.19
N ARG A 37 7.87 -11.78 22.52
CA ARG A 37 6.90 -10.68 22.36
C ARG A 37 6.19 -10.27 23.66
N VAL A 38 6.04 -11.16 24.62
CA VAL A 38 5.45 -10.83 25.91
C VAL A 38 6.35 -9.99 26.81
N GLY A 39 7.65 -9.93 26.51
CA GLY A 39 8.64 -9.17 27.27
C GLY A 39 8.92 -7.75 26.76
N ASP A 40 8.37 -7.36 25.60
CA ASP A 40 8.65 -6.07 24.99
C ASP A 40 7.48 -5.52 24.16
N TRP A 41 7.63 -4.26 23.68
CA TRP A 41 6.67 -3.58 22.80
C TRP A 41 7.18 -3.44 21.36
N GLN A 42 8.09 -4.31 20.94
CA GLN A 42 8.66 -4.27 19.61
C GLN A 42 7.73 -4.87 18.58
N GLU A 43 8.04 -4.61 17.31
CA GLU A 43 7.28 -5.09 16.17
C GLU A 43 7.04 -6.61 16.21
N VAL A 44 5.84 -7.03 15.86
CA VAL A 44 5.42 -8.44 15.88
C VAL A 44 6.01 -9.21 14.71
N TYR A 45 6.06 -8.60 13.55
CA TYR A 45 6.53 -9.23 12.32
C TYR A 45 7.94 -8.79 11.95
N LEU A 46 8.72 -9.69 11.37
CA LEU A 46 10.08 -9.42 10.91
C LEU A 46 10.06 -8.78 9.49
N TYR A 47 9.39 -7.64 9.33
CA TYR A 47 9.25 -6.97 8.04
C TYR A 47 10.58 -6.63 7.37
N LYS A 48 11.56 -6.17 8.16
CA LYS A 48 12.89 -5.78 7.65
C LYS A 48 13.69 -6.95 7.07
N ASN A 49 13.31 -8.18 7.41
CA ASN A 49 13.95 -9.39 6.89
C ASN A 49 13.24 -9.91 5.63
N PHE A 50 12.15 -9.27 5.21
CA PHE A 50 11.44 -9.66 4.00
C PHE A 50 12.11 -9.00 2.79
N ALA A 51 12.72 -9.81 1.95
CA ALA A 51 13.53 -9.30 0.84
C ALA A 51 12.70 -8.47 -0.15
N GLU A 52 13.32 -7.45 -0.74
CA GLU A 52 12.65 -6.58 -1.72
C GLU A 52 12.10 -7.37 -2.91
N ALA A 53 12.84 -8.35 -3.41
CA ALA A 53 12.39 -9.22 -4.48
C ALA A 53 11.10 -9.99 -4.11
N GLU A 54 10.98 -10.41 -2.86
CA GLU A 54 9.77 -11.06 -2.34
C GLU A 54 8.59 -10.07 -2.29
N LEU A 55 8.83 -8.82 -1.89
CA LEU A 55 7.79 -7.77 -1.87
C LEU A 55 7.28 -7.49 -3.28
N LYS A 56 8.17 -7.33 -4.24
CA LYS A 56 7.80 -7.17 -5.66
C LYS A 56 7.04 -8.39 -6.18
N ALA A 57 7.46 -9.60 -5.81
CA ALA A 57 6.74 -10.82 -6.14
C ALA A 57 5.33 -10.85 -5.50
N GLN A 58 5.16 -10.36 -4.27
CA GLN A 58 3.84 -10.26 -3.64
C GLN A 58 2.96 -9.19 -4.33
N ALA A 59 3.51 -8.04 -4.69
CA ALA A 59 2.82 -6.99 -5.43
C ALA A 59 2.39 -7.46 -6.83
N SER A 60 3.23 -8.24 -7.52
CA SER A 60 2.93 -8.81 -8.85
C SER A 60 1.77 -9.80 -8.86
N ARG A 61 1.34 -10.30 -7.69
CA ARG A 61 0.15 -11.15 -7.58
C ARG A 61 -1.15 -10.40 -7.84
N CYS A 62 -1.11 -9.06 -7.88
CA CYS A 62 -2.26 -8.26 -8.25
C CYS A 62 -2.59 -8.44 -9.74
N MET A 63 -3.83 -8.85 -10.04
CA MET A 63 -4.30 -9.08 -11.42
C MET A 63 -4.75 -7.79 -12.11
N ASP A 64 -4.64 -6.64 -11.47
CA ASP A 64 -5.15 -5.35 -11.97
C ASP A 64 -6.58 -5.46 -12.53
N CYS A 65 -7.51 -5.88 -11.68
CA CYS A 65 -8.90 -6.10 -12.08
C CYS A 65 -9.55 -4.79 -12.55
N GLY A 66 -10.16 -4.79 -13.74
CA GLY A 66 -10.88 -3.64 -14.29
C GLY A 66 -12.04 -3.17 -13.39
N ILE A 67 -12.59 -4.04 -12.54
CA ILE A 67 -13.47 -3.70 -11.41
C ILE A 67 -12.78 -4.18 -10.14
N PRO A 68 -12.06 -3.29 -9.43
CA PRO A 68 -11.27 -3.68 -8.28
C PRO A 68 -12.14 -3.82 -7.03
N PHE A 69 -12.66 -5.02 -6.78
CA PHE A 69 -13.47 -5.32 -5.59
C PHE A 69 -12.71 -5.02 -4.28
N CYS A 70 -11.38 -5.13 -4.29
CA CYS A 70 -10.55 -4.75 -3.16
C CYS A 70 -10.69 -3.27 -2.77
N ASN A 71 -10.81 -2.35 -3.74
CA ASN A 71 -11.07 -0.93 -3.47
C ASN A 71 -12.44 -0.75 -2.81
N ASN A 72 -13.47 -1.43 -3.31
CA ASN A 72 -14.81 -1.38 -2.73
C ASN A 72 -14.88 -2.06 -1.35
N GLY A 73 -14.07 -3.08 -1.12
CA GLY A 73 -13.95 -3.75 0.18
C GLY A 73 -13.19 -2.94 1.22
N CYS A 74 -12.46 -1.90 0.80
CA CYS A 74 -11.75 -0.99 1.69
C CYS A 74 -12.65 0.17 2.09
N PRO A 75 -12.92 0.41 3.40
CA PRO A 75 -13.72 1.57 3.84
C PRO A 75 -13.14 2.93 3.44
N LEU A 76 -11.83 3.00 3.21
CA LEU A 76 -11.15 4.22 2.74
C LEU A 76 -11.19 4.37 1.21
N GLY A 77 -11.60 3.33 0.48
CA GLY A 77 -11.56 3.34 -0.98
C GLY A 77 -10.14 3.38 -1.54
N ASN A 78 -9.19 2.72 -0.88
CA ASN A 78 -7.79 2.70 -1.29
C ASN A 78 -7.61 2.21 -2.73
N LEU A 79 -6.69 2.85 -3.46
CA LEU A 79 -6.40 2.57 -4.87
C LEU A 79 -5.39 1.42 -4.99
N ILE A 80 -5.82 0.23 -4.59
CA ILE A 80 -4.95 -0.92 -4.33
C ILE A 80 -4.22 -1.45 -5.57
N PRO A 81 -4.86 -1.63 -6.73
CA PRO A 81 -4.14 -2.06 -7.93
C PRO A 81 -3.03 -1.08 -8.34
N ASP A 82 -3.31 0.23 -8.24
CA ASP A 82 -2.38 1.28 -8.63
C ASP A 82 -1.06 1.16 -7.85
N TRP A 83 -1.12 1.09 -6.53
CA TRP A 83 0.12 1.02 -5.75
C TRP A 83 0.83 -0.33 -5.87
N ASN A 84 0.11 -1.44 -6.09
CA ASN A 84 0.75 -2.73 -6.34
C ASN A 84 1.57 -2.69 -7.63
N ASP A 85 1.05 -2.08 -8.69
CA ASP A 85 1.77 -1.90 -9.94
C ASP A 85 2.99 -1.00 -9.78
N LEU A 86 2.86 0.10 -9.05
CA LEU A 86 3.96 1.01 -8.75
C LEU A 86 5.08 0.32 -7.95
N VAL A 87 4.73 -0.48 -6.95
CA VAL A 87 5.70 -1.27 -6.18
C VAL A 87 6.40 -2.32 -7.06
N TYR A 88 5.65 -3.02 -7.89
CA TYR A 88 6.23 -3.96 -8.85
C TYR A 88 7.21 -3.28 -9.80
N SER A 89 6.85 -2.08 -10.27
CA SER A 89 7.65 -1.26 -11.20
C SER A 89 8.77 -0.48 -10.52
N ASP A 90 9.04 -0.69 -9.23
CA ASP A 90 10.07 -0.02 -8.43
C ASP A 90 9.87 1.49 -8.23
N LYS A 91 8.62 1.95 -8.31
CA LYS A 91 8.22 3.34 -8.18
C LYS A 91 7.64 3.62 -6.78
N TRP A 92 8.50 3.50 -5.79
CA TRP A 92 8.10 3.53 -4.38
C TRP A 92 7.58 4.88 -3.90
N GLU A 93 8.19 5.97 -4.35
CA GLU A 93 7.74 7.34 -4.01
C GLU A 93 6.35 7.60 -4.57
N GLU A 94 6.13 7.27 -5.86
CA GLU A 94 4.80 7.38 -6.48
C GLU A 94 3.77 6.47 -5.80
N ALA A 95 4.19 5.28 -5.32
CA ALA A 95 3.33 4.39 -4.54
C ALA A 95 2.95 5.01 -3.20
N SER A 96 3.87 5.70 -2.52
CA SER A 96 3.60 6.44 -1.28
C SER A 96 2.58 7.57 -1.51
N ASP A 97 2.74 8.37 -2.56
CA ASP A 97 1.80 9.42 -2.92
C ASP A 97 0.40 8.84 -3.20
N ARG A 98 0.35 7.72 -3.93
CA ARG A 98 -0.91 7.07 -4.27
C ARG A 98 -1.60 6.48 -3.04
N LEU A 99 -0.85 5.93 -2.10
CA LEU A 99 -1.37 5.42 -0.84
C LEU A 99 -1.94 6.55 0.03
N HIS A 100 -1.19 7.65 0.20
CA HIS A 100 -1.60 8.79 1.02
C HIS A 100 -2.75 9.60 0.39
N ALA A 101 -3.05 9.42 -0.87
CA ALA A 101 -4.21 10.06 -1.52
C ALA A 101 -5.54 9.66 -0.85
N THR A 102 -5.63 8.47 -0.25
CA THR A 102 -6.84 7.95 0.38
C THR A 102 -6.65 7.55 1.84
N ASN A 103 -5.43 7.31 2.29
CA ASN A 103 -5.12 6.84 3.64
C ASN A 103 -4.11 7.76 4.33
N ASN A 104 -4.52 8.41 5.42
CA ASN A 104 -3.64 9.31 6.16
C ASN A 104 -2.73 8.61 7.17
N PHE A 105 -3.04 7.35 7.55
CA PHE A 105 -2.33 6.61 8.60
C PHE A 105 -2.03 5.17 8.19
N PRO A 106 -1.31 4.95 7.07
CA PRO A 106 -1.05 3.60 6.58
C PRO A 106 -0.13 2.80 7.50
N GLU A 107 0.67 3.44 8.36
CA GLU A 107 1.46 2.78 9.39
C GLU A 107 0.60 2.07 10.45
N PHE A 108 -0.59 2.58 10.74
CA PHE A 108 -1.55 1.94 11.64
C PHE A 108 -2.38 0.89 10.92
N THR A 109 -2.96 1.24 9.78
CA THR A 109 -3.81 0.31 9.01
C THR A 109 -3.00 -0.89 8.50
N GLY A 110 -1.76 -0.69 8.07
CA GLY A 110 -0.86 -1.76 7.65
C GLY A 110 -0.55 -2.78 8.76
N ARG A 111 -0.69 -2.39 10.04
CA ARG A 111 -0.48 -3.28 11.20
C ARG A 111 -1.77 -3.83 11.79
N LEU A 112 -2.78 -2.99 11.96
CA LEU A 112 -3.94 -3.29 12.80
C LEU A 112 -5.22 -3.59 12.01
N CYS A 113 -5.33 -3.15 10.76
CA CYS A 113 -6.51 -3.36 9.94
C CYS A 113 -6.78 -4.86 9.73
N PRO A 114 -8.04 -5.32 9.85
CA PRO A 114 -8.42 -6.68 9.53
C PRO A 114 -8.36 -7.02 8.03
N ALA A 115 -8.01 -6.03 7.20
CA ALA A 115 -7.82 -6.13 5.75
C ALA A 115 -9.04 -6.69 4.99
N PRO A 116 -10.21 -6.05 5.08
CA PRO A 116 -11.40 -6.49 4.32
C PRO A 116 -11.16 -6.43 2.81
N CYS A 117 -10.21 -5.60 2.35
CA CYS A 117 -9.75 -5.57 0.97
C CYS A 117 -9.15 -6.91 0.50
N GLU A 118 -8.42 -7.61 1.36
CA GLU A 118 -7.89 -8.94 1.03
C GLU A 118 -9.02 -9.97 0.93
N SER A 119 -10.03 -9.90 1.81
CA SER A 119 -11.21 -10.75 1.72
C SER A 119 -12.05 -10.49 0.46
N ALA A 120 -12.03 -9.25 -0.05
CA ALA A 120 -12.71 -8.87 -1.28
C ALA A 120 -11.86 -9.07 -2.55
N CYS A 121 -10.61 -9.50 -2.41
CA CYS A 121 -9.73 -9.72 -3.55
C CYS A 121 -10.25 -10.86 -4.43
N VAL A 122 -10.42 -10.59 -5.73
CA VAL A 122 -10.94 -11.57 -6.71
C VAL A 122 -10.05 -12.81 -6.79
N LEU A 123 -8.73 -12.66 -6.63
CA LEU A 123 -7.81 -13.80 -6.60
C LEU A 123 -8.17 -14.78 -5.48
N GLY A 124 -8.73 -14.29 -4.36
CA GLY A 124 -9.17 -15.10 -3.24
C GLY A 124 -10.29 -16.11 -3.53
N ILE A 125 -10.88 -16.09 -4.73
CA ILE A 125 -11.89 -17.07 -5.17
C ILE A 125 -11.24 -18.43 -5.51
N SER A 126 -10.04 -18.40 -6.08
CA SER A 126 -9.37 -19.61 -6.61
C SER A 126 -7.99 -19.86 -6.02
N ASP A 127 -7.42 -18.89 -5.31
CA ASP A 127 -6.09 -18.95 -4.69
C ASP A 127 -6.07 -18.05 -3.44
N ASP A 128 -4.95 -17.96 -2.75
CA ASP A 128 -4.76 -17.00 -1.68
C ASP A 128 -4.82 -15.55 -2.21
N PRO A 129 -5.52 -14.62 -1.53
CA PRO A 129 -5.58 -13.22 -1.97
C PRO A 129 -4.21 -12.54 -1.96
N VAL A 130 -4.09 -11.42 -2.66
CA VAL A 130 -2.90 -10.56 -2.61
C VAL A 130 -2.65 -10.09 -1.17
N THR A 131 -1.38 -10.02 -0.76
CA THR A 131 -0.96 -9.49 0.55
C THR A 131 -1.02 -7.97 0.59
N ILE A 132 -2.20 -7.40 0.40
CA ILE A 132 -2.42 -5.96 0.23
C ILE A 132 -1.88 -5.18 1.42
N LYS A 133 -2.22 -5.63 2.62
CA LYS A 133 -1.81 -4.99 3.88
C LYS A 133 -0.28 -5.00 4.08
N LEU A 134 0.41 -6.04 3.63
CA LEU A 134 1.87 -6.10 3.69
C LEU A 134 2.50 -5.08 2.75
N VAL A 135 1.98 -4.97 1.52
CA VAL A 135 2.47 -4.00 0.53
C VAL A 135 2.23 -2.59 1.04
N GLU A 136 1.03 -2.29 1.54
CA GLU A 136 0.67 -1.01 2.17
C GLU A 136 1.67 -0.62 3.26
N LEU A 137 1.91 -1.51 4.22
CA LEU A 137 2.86 -1.26 5.31
C LEU A 137 4.27 -0.99 4.79
N THR A 138 4.72 -1.75 3.80
CA THR A 138 6.07 -1.57 3.26
C THR A 138 6.22 -0.23 2.54
N ILE A 139 5.18 0.22 1.82
CA ILE A 139 5.19 1.53 1.17
C ILE A 139 5.38 2.64 2.20
N VAL A 140 4.61 2.64 3.29
CA VAL A 140 4.70 3.70 4.30
C VAL A 140 6.01 3.65 5.09
N GLU A 141 6.52 2.47 5.44
CA GLU A 141 7.82 2.35 6.12
C GLU A 141 8.95 2.93 5.27
N ARG A 142 8.95 2.64 3.96
CA ARG A 142 9.90 3.25 3.02
C ARG A 142 9.69 4.76 2.87
N GLY A 143 8.45 5.21 2.90
CA GLY A 143 8.12 6.65 2.86
C GLY A 143 8.78 7.41 4.02
N TRP A 144 8.76 6.84 5.23
CA TRP A 144 9.45 7.40 6.40
C TRP A 144 10.97 7.26 6.30
N GLU A 145 11.49 6.12 5.85
CA GLU A 145 12.93 5.87 5.75
C GLU A 145 13.62 6.78 4.70
N ASN A 146 12.87 7.27 3.70
CA ASN A 146 13.40 8.10 2.62
C ASN A 146 12.92 9.56 2.67
N ASP A 147 12.29 10.00 3.76
CA ASP A 147 11.80 11.37 3.95
C ASP A 147 10.80 11.83 2.89
N TRP A 148 10.03 10.92 2.28
CA TRP A 148 8.98 11.27 1.31
C TRP A 148 7.72 11.81 1.99
N ILE A 149 7.50 11.45 3.24
CA ILE A 149 6.35 11.88 4.02
C ILE A 149 6.70 13.17 4.73
N VAL A 150 6.28 14.29 4.14
CA VAL A 150 6.59 15.63 4.63
C VAL A 150 5.31 16.37 5.04
N PRO A 151 5.38 17.28 6.03
CA PRO A 151 4.25 18.15 6.35
C PRO A 151 3.82 19.01 5.16
N ILE A 152 2.51 19.08 4.90
CA ILE A 152 1.93 19.95 3.88
C ILE A 152 1.26 21.12 4.61
N PRO A 153 1.95 22.27 4.78
CA PRO A 153 1.36 23.42 5.45
C PRO A 153 0.24 24.04 4.61
N PRO A 154 -0.78 24.62 5.23
CA PRO A 154 -1.86 25.28 4.50
C PRO A 154 -1.34 26.49 3.71
N THR A 155 -1.92 26.74 2.56
CA THR A 155 -1.57 27.90 1.71
C THR A 155 -2.09 29.23 2.28
N HIS A 156 -3.13 29.17 3.12
CA HIS A 156 -3.67 30.30 3.86
C HIS A 156 -4.34 29.81 5.15
N GLU A 157 -4.35 30.65 6.16
CA GLU A 157 -5.04 30.38 7.41
C GLU A 157 -6.48 30.94 7.35
N THR A 158 -7.44 30.11 7.73
CA THR A 158 -8.87 30.50 7.76
C THR A 158 -9.26 31.24 9.04
N GLY A 159 -8.38 31.27 10.04
CA GLY A 159 -8.67 31.78 11.41
C GLY A 159 -9.54 30.84 12.27
N GLN A 160 -9.97 29.71 11.73
CA GLN A 160 -10.70 28.71 12.48
C GLN A 160 -9.77 27.93 13.42
N LYS A 161 -10.27 27.57 14.60
CA LYS A 161 -9.53 26.79 15.59
C LYS A 161 -10.09 25.39 15.64
N ILE A 162 -9.20 24.41 15.55
CA ILE A 162 -9.52 22.98 15.66
C ILE A 162 -8.77 22.43 16.88
N ALA A 163 -9.46 21.76 17.78
CA ALA A 163 -8.85 21.04 18.89
C ALA A 163 -8.84 19.55 18.58
N ILE A 164 -7.67 18.92 18.74
CA ILE A 164 -7.51 17.47 18.61
C ILE A 164 -7.21 16.92 20.00
N VAL A 165 -8.00 15.94 20.42
CA VAL A 165 -7.82 15.27 21.72
C VAL A 165 -7.38 13.83 21.44
N GLY A 166 -6.12 13.52 21.74
CA GLY A 166 -5.47 12.26 21.41
C GLY A 166 -4.48 12.39 20.25
N SER A 167 -3.78 11.30 19.95
CA SER A 167 -2.69 11.28 18.95
C SER A 167 -2.92 10.30 17.82
N GLY A 168 -4.11 9.82 17.62
CA GLY A 168 -4.46 8.95 16.53
C GLY A 168 -5.33 7.77 16.95
N PRO A 169 -5.62 6.86 15.98
CA PRO A 169 -6.46 5.70 16.17
C PRO A 169 -5.87 4.70 17.14
#